data_37edda81b7097381c0c6a73beade30e9
#
_entry.id   37edda81b7097381c0c6a73beade30e9
#
_cell.length_a   1.000
_cell.length_b   1.000
_cell.length_c   1.000
_cell.angle_alpha   90.00
_cell.angle_beta   90.00
_cell.angle_gamma   90.00
#
_symmetry.space_group_name_H-M   'P 1'
#
loop_
_entity.id
_entity.type
_entity.pdbx_description
1 polymer ?
#
loop_
_entity_poly.entity_id
_entity_poly.type
_entity_poly.pdbx_seq_one_letter_code
_entity_poly.pdbx_strand_id
1 'polypeptide(L)'
;VSAQPTLDQLQAAAEAGSADAAFQLALALVDARRMQDAQRWHLRAAEAGQPLAQIEYARMRLYGMAGPAAPETAAYWLQRAEQAGHPAAGEVLVNIALGGVALPRDARINERLHRAVQADFPPALLTAAIHFGRKPQAEDQALCMQLLQRAAVRGSAVAAALLAERLAHGEGCEADADAAADLWAQLEANGVPRLPDFTLPPPAEPGPPRQLTLEDALHPPQAQPLSASPRVAVIDRLFSADECRLFIASAQPHLHASQTADPVTGVPHTLQVRTSSEASFDPVMENSALRLAQLRITAAAGIDLPHAEQLTVLHYAPGQQYRPHRDYLPPGTLRMDRPHAGNRARTAIVYLNAVEAGGATEFPVPGLRVEPFPGRAVIFDNLLADGSADADSLHTGTPVERGEKWLATLWIRQGRYRDF
;
A
#
# COMPACT_ATOMS: atom_id res chain seq x y z
N VAL A 1 10.19 19.03 -34.27
CA VAL A 1 10.31 18.82 -32.84
C VAL A 1 10.82 20.14 -32.26
N SER A 2 9.96 20.94 -31.62
CA SER A 2 10.39 22.16 -30.91
C SER A 2 11.33 21.78 -29.78
N ALA A 3 12.49 22.42 -29.70
CA ALA A 3 13.45 22.21 -28.61
C ALA A 3 12.76 22.48 -27.25
N GLN A 4 12.98 21.61 -26.28
CA GLN A 4 12.50 21.86 -24.92
C GLN A 4 13.15 23.17 -24.38
N PRO A 5 12.39 24.04 -23.71
CA PRO A 5 12.93 25.27 -23.17
C PRO A 5 14.03 25.00 -22.15
N THR A 6 15.09 25.80 -22.16
CA THR A 6 16.16 25.72 -21.15
C THR A 6 15.69 26.19 -19.78
N LEU A 7 16.42 25.82 -18.73
CA LEU A 7 16.12 26.31 -17.37
C LEU A 7 16.07 27.85 -17.30
N ASP A 8 17.00 28.54 -17.99
CA ASP A 8 17.04 30.00 -17.99
C ASP A 8 15.82 30.61 -18.71
N GLN A 9 15.36 29.99 -19.79
CA GLN A 9 14.15 30.42 -20.50
C GLN A 9 12.90 30.20 -19.64
N LEU A 10 12.79 29.06 -18.95
CA LEU A 10 11.70 28.80 -18.03
C LEU A 10 11.71 29.77 -16.86
N GLN A 11 12.88 30.07 -16.31
CA GLN A 11 13.03 31.01 -15.21
C GLN A 11 12.61 32.43 -15.64
N ALA A 12 13.07 32.92 -16.76
CA ALA A 12 12.70 34.23 -17.28
C ALA A 12 11.17 34.35 -17.51
N ALA A 13 10.54 33.33 -18.10
CA ALA A 13 9.10 33.31 -18.31
C ALA A 13 8.31 33.22 -16.99
N ALA A 14 8.80 32.46 -16.03
CA ALA A 14 8.19 32.31 -14.70
C ALA A 14 8.29 33.62 -13.90
N GLU A 15 9.43 34.33 -13.99
CA GLU A 15 9.63 35.66 -13.39
C GLU A 15 8.72 36.72 -14.02
N ALA A 16 8.44 36.59 -15.33
CA ALA A 16 7.48 37.41 -16.05
C ALA A 16 6.01 37.10 -15.73
N GLY A 17 5.73 36.10 -14.85
CA GLY A 17 4.40 35.83 -14.33
C GLY A 17 3.68 34.66 -15.00
N SER A 18 4.33 33.85 -15.87
CA SER A 18 3.75 32.65 -16.44
C SER A 18 3.64 31.54 -15.39
N ALA A 19 2.43 31.16 -15.02
CA ALA A 19 2.17 30.05 -14.09
C ALA A 19 2.64 28.70 -14.64
N ASP A 20 2.45 28.48 -15.94
CA ASP A 20 2.89 27.24 -16.58
C ASP A 20 4.41 27.16 -16.67
N ALA A 21 5.10 28.25 -16.97
CA ALA A 21 6.56 28.29 -16.93
C ALA A 21 7.10 28.05 -15.52
N ALA A 22 6.48 28.64 -14.51
CA ALA A 22 6.84 28.40 -13.11
C ALA A 22 6.65 26.93 -12.70
N PHE A 23 5.58 26.28 -13.15
CA PHE A 23 5.35 24.86 -12.94
C PHE A 23 6.41 23.99 -13.64
N GLN A 24 6.70 24.25 -14.92
CA GLN A 24 7.72 23.50 -15.67
C GLN A 24 9.12 23.70 -15.07
N LEU A 25 9.45 24.91 -14.64
CA LEU A 25 10.70 25.21 -13.93
C LEU A 25 10.79 24.40 -12.61
N ALA A 26 9.69 24.34 -11.86
CA ALA A 26 9.65 23.57 -10.62
C ALA A 26 9.90 22.08 -10.86
N LEU A 27 9.30 21.48 -11.90
CA LEU A 27 9.55 20.09 -12.28
C LEU A 27 11.03 19.85 -12.64
N ALA A 28 11.61 20.71 -13.46
CA ALA A 28 13.03 20.62 -13.83
C ALA A 28 13.97 20.77 -12.62
N LEU A 29 13.57 21.57 -11.61
CA LEU A 29 14.31 21.70 -10.34
C LEU A 29 14.18 20.45 -9.46
N VAL A 30 13.04 19.73 -9.49
CA VAL A 30 12.89 18.40 -8.85
C VAL A 30 13.86 17.42 -9.47
N ASP A 31 13.93 17.36 -10.81
CA ASP A 31 14.86 16.47 -11.53
C ASP A 31 16.33 16.81 -11.19
N ALA A 32 16.63 18.08 -11.01
CA ALA A 32 17.94 18.55 -10.56
C ALA A 32 18.17 18.38 -9.03
N ARG A 33 17.25 17.75 -8.29
CA ARG A 33 17.26 17.55 -6.82
C ARG A 33 17.35 18.84 -6.00
N ARG A 34 16.93 19.98 -6.58
CA ARG A 34 16.86 21.29 -5.93
C ARG A 34 15.50 21.48 -5.27
N MET A 35 15.16 20.64 -4.30
CA MET A 35 13.81 20.51 -3.73
C MET A 35 13.26 21.80 -3.11
N GLN A 36 14.09 22.58 -2.42
CA GLN A 36 13.66 23.86 -1.84
C GLN A 36 13.30 24.90 -2.89
N ASP A 37 14.07 24.96 -3.97
CA ASP A 37 13.79 25.86 -5.09
C ASP A 37 12.52 25.40 -5.84
N ALA A 38 12.40 24.09 -6.09
CA ALA A 38 11.21 23.50 -6.69
C ALA A 38 9.94 23.83 -5.88
N GLN A 39 9.99 23.70 -4.56
CA GLN A 39 8.87 24.01 -3.69
C GLN A 39 8.43 25.48 -3.80
N ARG A 40 9.38 26.41 -3.87
CA ARG A 40 9.08 27.85 -4.05
C ARG A 40 8.38 28.11 -5.38
N TRP A 41 8.84 27.51 -6.47
CA TRP A 41 8.24 27.69 -7.78
C TRP A 41 6.90 26.98 -7.94
N HIS A 42 6.73 25.78 -7.35
CA HIS A 42 5.42 25.14 -7.26
C HIS A 42 4.41 26.00 -6.48
N LEU A 43 4.82 26.58 -5.35
CA LEU A 43 3.94 27.49 -4.60
C LEU A 43 3.52 28.70 -5.44
N ARG A 44 4.45 29.36 -6.13
CA ARG A 44 4.15 30.52 -6.97
C ARG A 44 3.18 30.17 -8.10
N ALA A 45 3.38 29.03 -8.76
CA ALA A 45 2.45 28.54 -9.78
C ALA A 45 1.08 28.16 -9.20
N ALA A 46 1.06 27.56 -8.00
CA ALA A 46 -0.16 27.19 -7.29
C ALA A 46 -0.99 28.42 -6.87
N GLU A 47 -0.32 29.48 -6.39
CA GLU A 47 -0.95 30.78 -6.06
C GLU A 47 -1.53 31.45 -7.30
N ALA A 48 -0.87 31.30 -8.45
CA ALA A 48 -1.37 31.77 -9.75
C ALA A 48 -2.51 30.89 -10.31
N GLY A 49 -2.95 29.84 -9.59
CA GLY A 49 -4.11 29.03 -9.93
C GLY A 49 -3.83 27.82 -10.80
N GLN A 50 -2.56 27.43 -11.04
CA GLN A 50 -2.22 26.26 -11.85
C GLN A 50 -2.51 24.96 -11.07
N PRO A 51 -3.48 24.09 -11.50
CA PRO A 51 -3.95 22.99 -10.68
C PRO A 51 -2.90 21.90 -10.41
N LEU A 52 -2.06 21.56 -11.41
CA LEU A 52 -1.00 20.57 -11.22
C LEU A 52 0.06 21.09 -10.24
N ALA A 53 0.37 22.38 -10.25
CA ALA A 53 1.27 22.97 -9.28
C ALA A 53 0.69 22.92 -7.86
N GLN A 54 -0.62 23.10 -7.71
CA GLN A 54 -1.31 22.96 -6.43
C GLN A 54 -1.17 21.52 -5.90
N ILE A 55 -1.29 20.50 -6.76
CA ILE A 55 -1.13 19.09 -6.39
C ILE A 55 0.33 18.81 -6.02
N GLU A 56 1.29 19.21 -6.85
CA GLU A 56 2.72 18.91 -6.58
C GLU A 56 3.23 19.67 -5.36
N TYR A 57 2.84 20.93 -5.16
CA TYR A 57 3.14 21.65 -3.93
C TYR A 57 2.54 20.96 -2.71
N ALA A 58 1.28 20.50 -2.80
CA ALA A 58 0.62 19.76 -1.74
C ALA A 58 1.35 18.45 -1.42
N ARG A 59 1.78 17.69 -2.44
CA ARG A 59 2.59 16.48 -2.24
C ARG A 59 3.91 16.78 -1.54
N MET A 60 4.63 17.81 -1.95
CA MET A 60 5.87 18.23 -1.28
C MET A 60 5.64 18.60 0.19
N ARG A 61 4.51 19.23 0.52
CA ARG A 61 4.13 19.58 1.90
C ARG A 61 3.67 18.36 2.70
N LEU A 62 2.93 17.45 2.06
CA LEU A 62 2.43 16.23 2.69
C LEU A 62 3.58 15.32 3.14
N TYR A 63 4.56 15.13 2.26
CA TYR A 63 5.67 14.20 2.48
C TYR A 63 6.94 14.84 3.06
N GLY A 64 6.92 16.13 3.30
CA GLY A 64 8.09 16.83 3.87
C GLY A 64 9.32 16.84 2.95
N MET A 65 9.14 16.88 1.62
CA MET A 65 10.24 16.74 0.64
C MET A 65 11.24 17.91 0.65
N ALA A 66 10.83 19.08 1.13
CA ALA A 66 11.68 20.28 1.19
C ALA A 66 11.63 20.99 2.55
N GLY A 67 11.26 20.26 3.61
CA GLY A 67 11.11 20.76 4.96
C GLY A 67 10.11 19.92 5.75
N PRO A 68 9.71 20.31 6.96
CA PRO A 68 8.76 19.55 7.76
C PRO A 68 7.44 19.31 7.02
N ALA A 69 6.88 18.09 7.18
CA ALA A 69 5.56 17.76 6.66
C ALA A 69 4.49 18.69 7.24
N ALA A 70 3.51 19.05 6.42
CA ALA A 70 2.39 19.92 6.79
C ALA A 70 1.09 19.41 6.09
N PRO A 71 0.47 18.33 6.60
CA PRO A 71 -0.67 17.70 5.98
C PRO A 71 -1.89 18.61 5.82
N GLU A 72 -2.12 19.52 6.76
CA GLU A 72 -3.23 20.50 6.69
C GLU A 72 -3.02 21.50 5.53
N THR A 73 -1.79 21.97 5.34
CA THR A 73 -1.43 22.82 4.20
C THR A 73 -1.60 22.07 2.89
N ALA A 74 -1.20 20.80 2.84
CA ALA A 74 -1.40 19.94 1.68
C ALA A 74 -2.89 19.77 1.36
N ALA A 75 -3.71 19.46 2.36
CA ALA A 75 -5.16 19.33 2.20
C ALA A 75 -5.82 20.59 1.65
N TYR A 76 -5.40 21.78 2.11
CA TYR A 76 -5.89 23.05 1.59
C TYR A 76 -5.64 23.22 0.08
N TRP A 77 -4.41 22.96 -0.39
CA TRP A 77 -4.07 23.10 -1.80
C TRP A 77 -4.73 22.04 -2.68
N LEU A 78 -4.84 20.80 -2.17
CA LEU A 78 -5.57 19.72 -2.86
C LEU A 78 -7.07 20.05 -3.02
N GLN A 79 -7.69 20.64 -2.00
CA GLN A 79 -9.09 21.09 -2.09
C GLN A 79 -9.28 22.15 -3.16
N ARG A 80 -8.33 23.07 -3.34
CA ARG A 80 -8.35 24.04 -4.44
C ARG A 80 -8.24 23.39 -5.81
N ALA A 81 -7.31 22.45 -5.97
CA ALA A 81 -7.17 21.68 -7.21
C ALA A 81 -8.42 20.82 -7.50
N GLU A 82 -9.04 20.24 -6.46
CA GLU A 82 -10.30 19.50 -6.56
C GLU A 82 -11.44 20.42 -7.05
N GLN A 83 -11.55 21.64 -6.52
CA GLN A 83 -12.55 22.63 -6.97
C GLN A 83 -12.33 23.05 -8.42
N ALA A 84 -11.08 23.02 -8.91
CA ALA A 84 -10.76 23.20 -10.32
C ALA A 84 -11.06 21.95 -11.19
N GLY A 85 -11.60 20.87 -10.59
CA GLY A 85 -12.03 19.65 -11.29
C GLY A 85 -10.93 18.62 -11.55
N HIS A 86 -9.77 18.73 -10.90
CA HIS A 86 -8.65 17.80 -11.16
C HIS A 86 -8.81 16.48 -10.39
N PRO A 87 -8.96 15.31 -11.06
CA PRO A 87 -9.30 14.04 -10.38
C PRO A 87 -8.19 13.52 -9.45
N ALA A 88 -6.91 13.79 -9.77
CA ALA A 88 -5.80 13.37 -8.93
C ALA A 88 -5.82 14.05 -7.54
N ALA A 89 -6.33 15.28 -7.44
CA ALA A 89 -6.47 15.95 -6.16
C ALA A 89 -7.49 15.23 -5.26
N GLY A 90 -8.60 14.78 -5.84
CA GLY A 90 -9.61 13.98 -5.14
C GLY A 90 -9.05 12.68 -4.58
N GLU A 91 -8.25 11.96 -5.38
CA GLU A 91 -7.61 10.70 -4.95
C GLU A 91 -6.63 10.91 -3.78
N VAL A 92 -5.78 11.96 -3.84
CA VAL A 92 -4.86 12.26 -2.72
C VAL A 92 -5.64 12.66 -1.47
N LEU A 93 -6.73 13.42 -1.61
CA LEU A 93 -7.61 13.77 -0.49
C LEU A 93 -8.30 12.53 0.12
N VAL A 94 -8.67 11.54 -0.70
CA VAL A 94 -9.17 10.24 -0.23
C VAL A 94 -8.09 9.56 0.62
N ASN A 95 -6.85 9.47 0.12
CA ASN A 95 -5.75 8.87 0.86
C ASN A 95 -5.50 9.55 2.23
N ILE A 96 -5.49 10.88 2.27
CA ILE A 96 -5.34 11.64 3.51
C ILE A 96 -6.50 11.35 4.47
N ALA A 97 -7.73 11.34 3.96
CA ALA A 97 -8.92 11.09 4.78
C ALA A 97 -8.98 9.64 5.30
N LEU A 98 -8.55 8.65 4.50
CA LEU A 98 -8.42 7.26 4.96
C LEU A 98 -7.42 7.12 6.11
N GLY A 99 -6.38 7.95 6.18
CA GLY A 99 -5.48 8.05 7.31
C GLY A 99 -6.17 8.51 8.60
N GLY A 100 -7.18 9.38 8.50
CA GLY A 100 -8.00 9.82 9.62
C GLY A 100 -7.31 10.77 10.60
N VAL A 101 -6.18 11.37 10.21
CA VAL A 101 -5.38 12.28 11.04
C VAL A 101 -5.59 13.74 10.61
N ALA A 102 -5.20 14.09 9.39
CA ALA A 102 -5.31 15.45 8.87
C ALA A 102 -6.70 15.78 8.30
N LEU A 103 -7.44 14.77 7.87
CA LEU A 103 -8.82 14.90 7.43
C LEU A 103 -9.69 13.79 8.06
N PRO A 104 -10.98 14.07 8.35
CA PRO A 104 -11.88 13.05 8.89
C PRO A 104 -12.24 12.00 7.82
N ARG A 105 -12.51 10.77 8.28
CA ARG A 105 -13.14 9.72 7.48
C ARG A 105 -14.65 9.98 7.43
N ASP A 106 -15.11 10.63 6.37
CA ASP A 106 -16.53 10.98 6.17
C ASP A 106 -17.01 10.62 4.75
N ALA A 107 -18.30 10.88 4.47
CA ALA A 107 -18.94 10.54 3.20
C ALA A 107 -18.26 11.17 1.96
N ARG A 108 -17.48 12.23 2.12
CA ARG A 108 -16.72 12.86 1.02
C ARG A 108 -15.69 11.92 0.39
N ILE A 109 -15.24 10.89 1.13
CA ILE A 109 -14.36 9.86 0.58
C ILE A 109 -15.04 9.16 -0.60
N ASN A 110 -16.27 8.68 -0.39
CA ASN A 110 -17.04 7.98 -1.44
C ASN A 110 -17.34 8.89 -2.62
N GLU A 111 -17.73 10.15 -2.36
CA GLU A 111 -18.01 11.14 -3.40
C GLU A 111 -16.79 11.44 -4.27
N ARG A 112 -15.63 11.63 -3.66
CA ARG A 112 -14.35 11.89 -4.35
C ARG A 112 -13.95 10.71 -5.21
N LEU A 113 -14.00 9.50 -4.64
CA LEU A 113 -13.66 8.29 -5.35
C LEU A 113 -14.59 8.08 -6.55
N HIS A 114 -15.91 8.28 -6.36
CA HIS A 114 -16.90 8.17 -7.44
C HIS A 114 -16.62 9.16 -8.58
N ARG A 115 -16.34 10.43 -8.26
CA ARG A 115 -15.99 11.45 -9.28
C ARG A 115 -14.69 11.08 -10.03
N ALA A 116 -13.69 10.56 -9.33
CA ALA A 116 -12.43 10.15 -9.95
C ALA A 116 -12.62 8.92 -10.86
N VAL A 117 -13.49 7.97 -10.49
CA VAL A 117 -13.90 6.84 -11.35
C VAL A 117 -14.63 7.33 -12.60
N GLN A 118 -15.54 8.31 -12.47
CA GLN A 118 -16.23 8.91 -13.62
C GLN A 118 -15.28 9.65 -14.57
N ALA A 119 -14.20 10.22 -14.04
CA ALA A 119 -13.16 10.89 -14.82
C ALA A 119 -12.13 9.92 -15.42
N ASP A 120 -12.32 8.61 -15.35
CA ASP A 120 -11.39 7.57 -15.80
C ASP A 120 -9.99 7.70 -15.18
N PHE A 121 -9.89 8.14 -13.94
CA PHE A 121 -8.59 8.26 -13.27
C PHE A 121 -8.07 6.88 -12.84
N PRO A 122 -6.91 6.39 -13.35
CA PRO A 122 -6.50 4.99 -13.18
C PRO A 122 -6.41 4.51 -11.73
N PRO A 123 -5.86 5.26 -10.75
CA PRO A 123 -5.83 4.82 -9.36
C PRO A 123 -7.23 4.61 -8.77
N ALA A 124 -8.18 5.48 -9.08
CA ALA A 124 -9.56 5.36 -8.61
C ALA A 124 -10.29 4.19 -9.26
N LEU A 125 -10.07 3.96 -10.57
CA LEU A 125 -10.59 2.78 -11.28
C LEU A 125 -10.07 1.49 -10.65
N LEU A 126 -8.77 1.42 -10.34
CA LEU A 126 -8.17 0.27 -9.66
C LEU A 126 -8.78 0.06 -8.26
N THR A 127 -8.91 1.12 -7.47
CA THR A 127 -9.54 1.06 -6.15
C THR A 127 -10.96 0.54 -6.21
N ALA A 128 -11.76 1.03 -7.16
CA ALA A 128 -13.12 0.55 -7.38
C ALA A 128 -13.14 -0.91 -7.86
N ALA A 129 -12.22 -1.30 -8.76
CA ALA A 129 -12.13 -2.68 -9.22
C ALA A 129 -11.85 -3.64 -8.06
N ILE A 130 -10.88 -3.33 -7.21
CA ILE A 130 -10.58 -4.13 -6.00
C ILE A 130 -11.80 -4.23 -5.09
N HIS A 131 -12.53 -3.12 -4.88
CA HIS A 131 -13.73 -3.11 -4.07
C HIS A 131 -14.80 -4.08 -4.61
N PHE A 132 -15.12 -4.00 -5.91
CA PHE A 132 -16.13 -4.87 -6.53
C PHE A 132 -15.63 -6.32 -6.66
N GLY A 133 -14.33 -6.55 -6.90
CA GLY A 133 -13.73 -7.88 -6.96
C GLY A 133 -13.82 -8.68 -5.65
N ARG A 134 -14.05 -8.01 -4.52
CA ARG A 134 -14.30 -8.67 -3.23
C ARG A 134 -15.74 -9.21 -3.09
N LYS A 135 -16.68 -8.73 -3.89
CA LYS A 135 -18.10 -9.13 -3.81
C LYS A 135 -18.37 -10.37 -4.66
N PRO A 136 -19.09 -11.37 -4.12
CA PRO A 136 -19.31 -12.64 -4.83
C PRO A 136 -20.37 -12.58 -5.95
N GLN A 137 -21.11 -11.48 -6.07
CA GLN A 137 -22.16 -11.33 -7.05
C GLN A 137 -21.60 -11.21 -8.49
N ALA A 138 -22.21 -11.91 -9.45
CA ALA A 138 -21.74 -11.95 -10.83
C ALA A 138 -21.64 -10.54 -11.45
N GLU A 139 -22.58 -9.66 -11.13
CA GLU A 139 -22.60 -8.28 -11.62
C GLU A 139 -21.44 -7.45 -11.07
N ASP A 140 -21.06 -7.66 -9.80
CA ASP A 140 -19.93 -6.97 -9.18
C ASP A 140 -18.60 -7.49 -9.77
N GLN A 141 -18.51 -8.80 -10.02
CA GLN A 141 -17.36 -9.40 -10.69
C GLN A 141 -17.20 -8.88 -12.13
N ALA A 142 -18.29 -8.79 -12.88
CA ALA A 142 -18.28 -8.20 -14.23
C ALA A 142 -17.89 -6.71 -14.21
N LEU A 143 -18.35 -5.96 -13.22
CA LEU A 143 -17.96 -4.57 -13.04
C LEU A 143 -16.47 -4.44 -12.68
N CYS A 144 -15.94 -5.31 -11.85
CA CYS A 144 -14.52 -5.38 -11.57
C CYS A 144 -13.69 -5.56 -12.86
N MET A 145 -14.08 -6.50 -13.74
CA MET A 145 -13.43 -6.70 -15.04
C MET A 145 -13.45 -5.43 -15.91
N GLN A 146 -14.59 -4.76 -16.01
CA GLN A 146 -14.72 -3.52 -16.77
C GLN A 146 -13.82 -2.40 -16.21
N LEU A 147 -13.74 -2.26 -14.90
CA LEU A 147 -12.91 -1.25 -14.25
C LEU A 147 -11.43 -1.53 -14.43
N LEU A 148 -11.00 -2.79 -14.31
CA LEU A 148 -9.62 -3.20 -14.59
C LEU A 148 -9.24 -2.92 -16.05
N GLN A 149 -10.12 -3.24 -17.00
CA GLN A 149 -9.88 -2.97 -18.42
C GLN A 149 -9.76 -1.46 -18.67
N ARG A 150 -10.65 -0.64 -18.11
CA ARG A 150 -10.56 0.83 -18.23
C ARG A 150 -9.25 1.36 -17.65
N ALA A 151 -8.85 0.89 -16.47
CA ALA A 151 -7.60 1.29 -15.82
C ALA A 151 -6.36 0.87 -16.66
N ALA A 152 -6.36 -0.35 -17.20
CA ALA A 152 -5.30 -0.87 -18.06
C ALA A 152 -5.13 -0.02 -19.35
N VAL A 153 -6.24 0.28 -20.03
CA VAL A 153 -6.25 1.17 -21.22
C VAL A 153 -5.71 2.56 -20.90
N ARG A 154 -5.88 3.03 -19.67
CA ARG A 154 -5.32 4.31 -19.19
C ARG A 154 -3.87 4.19 -18.68
N GLY A 155 -3.20 3.05 -18.89
CA GLY A 155 -1.79 2.83 -18.60
C GLY A 155 -1.47 2.27 -17.21
N SER A 156 -2.45 1.74 -16.48
CA SER A 156 -2.19 1.05 -15.22
C SER A 156 -1.66 -0.36 -15.46
N ALA A 157 -0.34 -0.56 -15.32
CA ALA A 157 0.28 -1.87 -15.45
C ALA A 157 -0.24 -2.87 -14.39
N VAL A 158 -0.47 -2.40 -13.16
CA VAL A 158 -1.05 -3.23 -12.09
C VAL A 158 -2.46 -3.70 -12.48
N ALA A 159 -3.31 -2.82 -12.99
CA ALA A 159 -4.66 -3.22 -13.43
C ALA A 159 -4.61 -4.20 -14.61
N ALA A 160 -3.67 -4.01 -15.54
CA ALA A 160 -3.46 -4.94 -16.66
C ALA A 160 -3.00 -6.33 -16.16
N ALA A 161 -2.10 -6.40 -15.18
CA ALA A 161 -1.67 -7.65 -14.58
C ALA A 161 -2.83 -8.39 -13.88
N LEU A 162 -3.64 -7.68 -13.08
CA LEU A 162 -4.80 -8.25 -12.44
C LEU A 162 -5.84 -8.74 -13.46
N LEU A 163 -6.06 -7.97 -14.55
CA LEU A 163 -6.94 -8.35 -15.63
C LEU A 163 -6.48 -9.64 -16.33
N ALA A 164 -5.15 -9.76 -16.58
CA ALA A 164 -4.58 -10.94 -17.21
C ALA A 164 -4.79 -12.19 -16.34
N GLU A 165 -4.57 -12.10 -15.02
CA GLU A 165 -4.85 -13.20 -14.09
C GLU A 165 -6.32 -13.60 -14.08
N ARG A 166 -7.23 -12.63 -14.04
CA ARG A 166 -8.67 -12.91 -14.07
C ARG A 166 -9.12 -13.58 -15.37
N LEU A 167 -8.58 -13.16 -16.51
CA LEU A 167 -8.81 -13.81 -17.79
C LEU A 167 -8.26 -15.24 -17.82
N ALA A 168 -7.05 -15.44 -17.32
CA ALA A 168 -6.44 -16.78 -17.28
C ALA A 168 -7.29 -17.79 -16.47
N HIS A 169 -7.87 -17.34 -15.36
CA HIS A 169 -8.59 -18.19 -14.42
C HIS A 169 -10.12 -18.16 -14.56
N GLY A 170 -10.68 -17.32 -15.43
CA GLY A 170 -12.13 -17.14 -15.55
C GLY A 170 -12.76 -16.47 -14.33
N GLU A 171 -12.07 -15.58 -13.66
CA GLU A 171 -12.56 -14.87 -12.47
C GLU A 171 -13.46 -13.69 -12.86
N GLY A 172 -14.77 -13.91 -12.79
CA GLY A 172 -15.78 -12.92 -13.18
C GLY A 172 -16.03 -12.78 -14.69
N CYS A 173 -15.49 -13.68 -15.47
CA CYS A 173 -15.67 -13.82 -16.91
C CYS A 173 -15.50 -15.28 -17.33
N GLU A 174 -15.72 -15.59 -18.60
CA GLU A 174 -15.24 -16.84 -19.19
C GLU A 174 -13.72 -16.80 -19.30
N ALA A 175 -13.04 -17.91 -19.04
CA ALA A 175 -11.58 -17.99 -19.13
C ALA A 175 -11.13 -17.78 -20.58
N ASP A 176 -10.13 -16.92 -20.78
CA ASP A 176 -9.53 -16.60 -22.07
C ASP A 176 -7.99 -16.60 -21.92
N ALA A 177 -7.41 -17.78 -22.10
CA ALA A 177 -5.98 -17.98 -21.96
C ALA A 177 -5.15 -17.24 -23.02
N ASP A 178 -5.70 -17.06 -24.23
CA ASP A 178 -5.01 -16.36 -25.32
C ASP A 178 -4.95 -14.85 -25.02
N ALA A 179 -6.06 -14.23 -24.64
CA ALA A 179 -6.08 -12.83 -24.21
C ALA A 179 -5.20 -12.57 -22.99
N ALA A 180 -5.18 -13.49 -22.03
CA ALA A 180 -4.31 -13.42 -20.86
C ALA A 180 -2.82 -13.47 -21.27
N ALA A 181 -2.46 -14.39 -22.18
CA ALA A 181 -1.09 -14.51 -22.69
C ALA A 181 -0.64 -13.27 -23.45
N ASP A 182 -1.51 -12.69 -24.27
CA ASP A 182 -1.23 -11.46 -25.02
C ASP A 182 -0.98 -10.26 -24.08
N LEU A 183 -1.80 -10.12 -23.03
CA LEU A 183 -1.58 -9.08 -22.03
C LEU A 183 -0.27 -9.27 -21.28
N TRP A 184 0.05 -10.51 -20.89
CA TRP A 184 1.32 -10.80 -20.23
C TRP A 184 2.52 -10.55 -21.13
N ALA A 185 2.44 -10.90 -22.42
CA ALA A 185 3.51 -10.60 -23.37
C ALA A 185 3.79 -9.08 -23.46
N GLN A 186 2.75 -8.24 -23.46
CA GLN A 186 2.89 -6.79 -23.44
C GLN A 186 3.50 -6.27 -22.14
N LEU A 187 3.06 -6.82 -20.99
CA LEU A 187 3.56 -6.43 -19.66
C LEU A 187 5.05 -6.79 -19.52
N GLU A 188 5.42 -8.01 -19.88
CA GLU A 188 6.82 -8.49 -19.85
C GLU A 188 7.73 -7.67 -20.78
N ALA A 189 7.26 -7.31 -21.97
CA ALA A 189 7.98 -6.42 -22.88
C ALA A 189 8.25 -5.03 -22.28
N ASN A 190 7.44 -4.60 -21.30
CA ASN A 190 7.60 -3.37 -20.54
C ASN A 190 8.27 -3.59 -19.16
N GLY A 191 8.85 -4.78 -18.93
CA GLY A 191 9.60 -5.08 -17.72
C GLY A 191 8.74 -5.37 -16.48
N VAL A 192 7.46 -5.68 -16.66
CA VAL A 192 6.57 -6.07 -15.57
C VAL A 192 6.66 -7.59 -15.36
N PRO A 193 7.12 -8.06 -14.18
CA PRO A 193 7.24 -9.49 -13.89
C PRO A 193 5.87 -10.14 -13.75
N ARG A 194 5.79 -11.44 -14.07
CA ARG A 194 4.58 -12.25 -13.82
C ARG A 194 4.26 -12.31 -12.35
N LEU A 195 2.97 -12.45 -12.07
CA LEU A 195 2.47 -12.73 -10.73
C LEU A 195 2.52 -14.23 -10.43
N PRO A 196 2.62 -14.65 -9.16
CA PRO A 196 2.43 -16.04 -8.76
C PRO A 196 1.05 -16.54 -9.18
N ASP A 197 1.01 -17.80 -9.66
CA ASP A 197 -0.22 -18.44 -10.09
C ASP A 197 -0.99 -18.99 -8.89
N PHE A 198 -2.15 -18.44 -8.61
CA PHE A 198 -3.11 -18.95 -7.62
C PHE A 198 -4.51 -18.41 -7.87
N THR A 199 -5.51 -19.13 -7.40
CA THR A 199 -6.92 -18.71 -7.38
C THR A 199 -7.46 -18.69 -5.96
N LEU A 200 -8.39 -17.79 -5.70
CA LEU A 200 -9.10 -17.68 -4.43
C LEU A 200 -10.52 -17.15 -4.74
N PRO A 201 -11.57 -17.83 -4.28
CA PRO A 201 -12.91 -17.31 -4.47
C PRO A 201 -13.07 -15.96 -3.74
N PRO A 202 -13.86 -15.03 -4.27
CA PRO A 202 -14.06 -13.74 -3.65
C PRO A 202 -14.62 -13.90 -2.22
N PRO A 203 -14.23 -13.04 -1.28
CA PRO A 203 -14.84 -13.01 0.04
C PRO A 203 -16.34 -12.73 -0.05
N ALA A 204 -17.11 -13.27 0.89
CA ALA A 204 -18.50 -12.85 1.07
C ALA A 204 -18.50 -11.52 1.83
N GLU A 205 -18.56 -10.42 1.11
CA GLU A 205 -18.63 -9.08 1.70
C GLU A 205 -20.08 -8.68 1.99
N PRO A 206 -20.38 -8.12 3.17
CA PRO A 206 -21.67 -7.51 3.43
C PRO A 206 -21.83 -6.23 2.60
N GLY A 207 -23.05 -5.81 2.37
CA GLY A 207 -23.36 -4.54 1.75
C GLY A 207 -24.18 -4.67 0.46
N PRO A 208 -24.82 -3.57 0.03
CA PRO A 208 -25.64 -3.57 -1.16
C PRO A 208 -24.78 -3.73 -2.42
N PRO A 209 -25.28 -4.54 -3.40
CA PRO A 209 -24.60 -4.70 -4.68
C PRO A 209 -24.43 -3.34 -5.40
N ARG A 210 -23.35 -3.21 -6.18
CA ARG A 210 -23.07 -2.05 -7.05
C ARG A 210 -22.96 -0.69 -6.37
N GLN A 211 -22.76 -0.66 -5.06
CA GLN A 211 -22.39 0.58 -4.36
C GLN A 211 -20.90 0.58 -4.05
N LEU A 212 -20.24 1.67 -4.42
CA LEU A 212 -18.87 1.94 -4.02
C LEU A 212 -18.90 2.66 -2.67
N THR A 213 -18.96 1.87 -1.61
CA THR A 213 -18.91 2.35 -0.21
C THR A 213 -17.68 1.78 0.46
N LEU A 214 -16.83 2.64 0.98
CA LEU A 214 -15.58 2.21 1.59
C LEU A 214 -15.80 1.58 2.97
N GLU A 215 -16.91 1.84 3.61
CA GLU A 215 -17.31 1.26 4.90
C GLU A 215 -17.31 -0.27 4.85
N ASP A 216 -17.81 -0.86 3.76
CA ASP A 216 -17.86 -2.32 3.58
C ASP A 216 -16.44 -2.93 3.55
N ALA A 217 -15.47 -2.20 3.01
CA ALA A 217 -14.09 -2.66 2.93
C ALA A 217 -13.36 -2.66 4.28
N LEU A 218 -13.92 -2.00 5.30
CA LEU A 218 -13.31 -1.85 6.62
C LEU A 218 -13.76 -2.92 7.63
N HIS A 219 -14.71 -3.78 7.27
CA HIS A 219 -15.19 -4.84 8.15
C HIS A 219 -14.41 -6.13 7.89
N PRO A 220 -13.44 -6.49 8.77
CA PRO A 220 -12.70 -7.73 8.60
C PRO A 220 -13.58 -8.94 8.91
N PRO A 221 -13.31 -10.12 8.30
CA PRO A 221 -13.89 -11.38 8.71
C PRO A 221 -13.56 -11.71 10.17
N GLN A 222 -14.33 -12.64 10.75
CA GLN A 222 -14.15 -13.02 12.15
C GLN A 222 -12.80 -13.67 12.40
N ALA A 223 -12.08 -13.19 13.40
CA ALA A 223 -10.83 -13.77 13.86
C ALA A 223 -11.07 -15.09 14.64
N GLN A 224 -10.24 -16.09 14.35
CA GLN A 224 -10.20 -17.37 15.05
C GLN A 224 -9.01 -17.36 16.02
N PRO A 225 -9.23 -17.33 17.34
CA PRO A 225 -8.15 -17.34 18.30
C PRO A 225 -7.45 -18.71 18.31
N LEU A 226 -6.12 -18.71 18.27
CA LEU A 226 -5.28 -19.90 18.37
C LEU A 226 -4.57 -20.01 19.70
N SER A 227 -4.21 -18.89 20.33
CA SER A 227 -3.54 -18.79 21.63
C SER A 227 -4.01 -17.55 22.38
N ALA A 228 -4.01 -17.65 23.72
CA ALA A 228 -4.26 -16.53 24.62
C ALA A 228 -2.97 -15.86 25.13
N SER A 229 -1.83 -16.58 25.14
CA SER A 229 -0.53 -16.06 25.58
C SER A 229 0.63 -16.76 24.83
N PRO A 230 1.36 -16.06 23.96
CA PRO A 230 0.96 -14.77 23.41
C PRO A 230 -0.40 -14.86 22.70
N ARG A 231 -1.13 -13.77 22.66
CA ARG A 231 -2.38 -13.77 21.87
C ARG A 231 -2.04 -13.93 20.40
N VAL A 232 -2.54 -14.99 19.77
CA VAL A 232 -2.41 -15.28 18.34
C VAL A 232 -3.78 -15.60 17.78
N ALA A 233 -4.13 -14.99 16.67
CA ALA A 233 -5.37 -15.26 15.94
C ALA A 233 -5.11 -15.35 14.44
N VAL A 234 -5.94 -16.14 13.75
CA VAL A 234 -5.95 -16.30 12.30
C VAL A 234 -7.25 -15.74 11.74
N ILE A 235 -7.17 -15.11 10.59
CA ILE A 235 -8.32 -14.62 9.83
C ILE A 235 -8.16 -15.11 8.40
N ASP A 236 -9.03 -16.00 7.97
CA ASP A 236 -9.07 -16.46 6.58
C ASP A 236 -9.75 -15.40 5.70
N ARG A 237 -9.26 -15.26 4.47
CA ARG A 237 -9.80 -14.34 3.46
C ARG A 237 -9.84 -12.88 3.93
N LEU A 238 -8.87 -12.45 4.72
CA LEU A 238 -8.72 -11.01 5.03
C LEU A 238 -8.47 -10.23 3.75
N PHE A 239 -7.67 -10.79 2.83
CA PHE A 239 -7.48 -10.27 1.48
C PHE A 239 -8.16 -11.15 0.43
N SER A 240 -8.66 -10.53 -0.63
CA SER A 240 -9.08 -11.21 -1.87
C SER A 240 -7.87 -11.59 -2.72
N ALA A 241 -8.08 -12.40 -3.78
CA ALA A 241 -7.05 -12.70 -4.76
C ALA A 241 -6.47 -11.43 -5.39
N ASP A 242 -7.33 -10.48 -5.78
CA ASP A 242 -6.89 -9.22 -6.37
C ASP A 242 -6.08 -8.35 -5.41
N GLU A 243 -6.44 -8.32 -4.12
CA GLU A 243 -5.63 -7.60 -3.11
C GLU A 243 -4.26 -8.25 -2.94
N CYS A 244 -4.18 -9.57 -2.89
CA CYS A 244 -2.89 -10.27 -2.85
C CYS A 244 -2.04 -9.92 -4.08
N ARG A 245 -2.62 -10.02 -5.29
CA ARG A 245 -1.97 -9.67 -6.56
C ARG A 245 -1.56 -8.19 -6.61
N LEU A 246 -2.42 -7.28 -6.12
CA LEU A 246 -2.13 -5.85 -6.00
C LEU A 246 -0.87 -5.59 -5.19
N PHE A 247 -0.75 -6.21 -4.01
CA PHE A 247 0.44 -6.02 -3.17
C PHE A 247 1.70 -6.59 -3.82
N ILE A 248 1.63 -7.75 -4.44
CA ILE A 248 2.76 -8.35 -5.15
C ILE A 248 3.18 -7.46 -6.33
N ALA A 249 2.25 -7.10 -7.22
CA ALA A 249 2.52 -6.26 -8.40
C ALA A 249 3.10 -4.90 -8.01
N SER A 250 2.61 -4.31 -6.91
CA SER A 250 3.10 -3.02 -6.42
C SER A 250 4.48 -3.12 -5.76
N ALA A 251 4.82 -4.26 -5.17
CA ALA A 251 6.09 -4.47 -4.49
C ALA A 251 7.24 -4.89 -5.42
N GLN A 252 6.95 -5.70 -6.44
CA GLN A 252 7.96 -6.28 -7.34
C GLN A 252 8.99 -5.29 -7.88
N PRO A 253 8.61 -4.08 -8.37
CA PRO A 253 9.58 -3.11 -8.90
C PRO A 253 10.50 -2.49 -7.85
N HIS A 254 10.20 -2.65 -6.57
CA HIS A 254 10.86 -1.97 -5.45
C HIS A 254 11.59 -2.94 -4.51
N LEU A 255 11.64 -4.22 -4.87
CA LEU A 255 12.29 -5.23 -4.04
C LEU A 255 13.80 -4.96 -3.91
N HIS A 256 14.28 -5.00 -2.69
CA HIS A 256 15.70 -4.99 -2.34
C HIS A 256 15.98 -6.01 -1.23
N ALA A 257 17.26 -6.34 -1.00
CA ALA A 257 17.62 -7.26 0.08
C ALA A 257 17.14 -6.73 1.44
N SER A 258 16.48 -7.59 2.21
CA SER A 258 15.94 -7.21 3.52
C SER A 258 17.05 -6.78 4.49
N GLN A 259 16.75 -5.77 5.27
CA GLN A 259 17.60 -5.26 6.34
C GLN A 259 16.93 -5.49 7.70
N THR A 260 17.75 -5.73 8.70
CA THR A 260 17.32 -5.79 10.11
C THR A 260 18.12 -4.79 10.91
N ALA A 261 17.51 -4.19 11.93
CA ALA A 261 18.20 -3.26 12.80
C ALA A 261 19.13 -4.03 13.77
N ASP A 262 20.36 -3.55 13.94
CA ASP A 262 21.24 -4.04 15.01
C ASP A 262 20.59 -3.78 16.39
N PRO A 263 20.48 -4.78 17.26
CA PRO A 263 19.74 -4.65 18.51
C PRO A 263 20.36 -3.67 19.52
N VAL A 264 21.63 -3.31 19.36
CA VAL A 264 22.35 -2.39 20.25
C VAL A 264 22.40 -0.98 19.67
N THR A 265 22.79 -0.87 18.40
CA THR A 265 23.04 0.42 17.73
C THR A 265 21.83 0.95 17.00
N GLY A 266 20.85 0.09 16.62
CA GLY A 266 19.72 0.43 15.80
C GLY A 266 20.07 0.65 14.32
N VAL A 267 21.32 0.48 13.92
CA VAL A 267 21.76 0.69 12.53
C VAL A 267 21.28 -0.48 11.66
N PRO A 268 20.60 -0.19 10.52
CA PRO A 268 20.20 -1.24 9.59
C PRO A 268 21.42 -1.96 9.02
N HIS A 269 21.38 -3.29 9.04
CA HIS A 269 22.36 -4.09 8.33
C HIS A 269 21.75 -5.42 7.86
N THR A 270 22.35 -6.01 6.83
CA THR A 270 21.96 -7.31 6.31
C THR A 270 22.45 -8.41 7.23
N LEU A 271 21.52 -9.09 7.91
CA LEU A 271 21.82 -10.24 8.77
C LEU A 271 21.42 -11.55 8.09
N GLN A 272 22.16 -12.62 8.37
CA GLN A 272 21.74 -13.98 8.00
C GLN A 272 20.48 -14.48 8.75
N VAL A 273 19.89 -13.64 9.59
CA VAL A 273 18.67 -13.95 10.33
C VAL A 273 17.44 -13.89 9.43
N ARG A 274 17.39 -12.91 8.50
CA ARG A 274 16.33 -12.77 7.49
C ARG A 274 16.96 -12.69 6.11
N THR A 275 16.68 -13.66 5.27
CA THR A 275 17.30 -13.81 3.94
C THR A 275 16.40 -13.38 2.78
N SER A 276 15.23 -12.81 3.06
CA SER A 276 14.23 -12.33 2.08
C SER A 276 14.68 -11.09 1.32
N SER A 277 13.92 -10.77 0.27
CA SER A 277 13.83 -9.41 -0.27
C SER A 277 12.60 -8.69 0.30
N GLU A 278 12.64 -7.35 0.32
CA GLU A 278 11.53 -6.55 0.85
C GLU A 278 11.26 -5.30 0.02
N ALA A 279 10.01 -4.84 0.08
CA ALA A 279 9.59 -3.52 -0.38
C ALA A 279 8.66 -2.89 0.66
N SER A 280 9.03 -1.75 1.22
CA SER A 280 8.19 -1.00 2.15
C SER A 280 7.40 0.07 1.40
N PHE A 281 6.10 0.15 1.65
CA PHE A 281 5.25 1.17 1.06
C PHE A 281 5.35 2.47 1.85
N ASP A 282 6.22 3.35 1.36
CA ASP A 282 6.22 4.74 1.79
C ASP A 282 4.86 5.37 1.45
N PRO A 283 4.31 6.30 2.25
CA PRO A 283 3.07 7.00 1.94
C PRO A 283 2.99 7.62 0.54
N VAL A 284 4.14 7.96 -0.07
CA VAL A 284 4.21 8.43 -1.48
C VAL A 284 3.79 7.34 -2.48
N MET A 285 4.02 6.07 -2.15
CA MET A 285 3.73 4.91 -3.00
C MET A 285 2.32 4.36 -2.77
N GLU A 286 1.66 4.76 -1.68
CA GLU A 286 0.33 4.28 -1.35
C GLU A 286 -0.74 4.95 -2.23
N ASN A 287 -1.62 4.13 -2.81
CA ASN A 287 -2.90 4.56 -3.38
C ASN A 287 -4.05 4.14 -2.46
N SER A 288 -5.27 4.57 -2.78
CA SER A 288 -6.45 4.28 -1.95
C SER A 288 -6.72 2.79 -1.80
N ALA A 289 -6.43 1.95 -2.81
CA ALA A 289 -6.61 0.49 -2.72
C ALA A 289 -5.68 -0.13 -1.68
N LEU A 290 -4.38 0.21 -1.71
CA LEU A 290 -3.39 -0.25 -0.73
C LEU A 290 -3.74 0.24 0.70
N ARG A 291 -4.19 1.50 0.82
CA ARG A 291 -4.53 2.07 2.13
C ARG A 291 -5.80 1.46 2.72
N LEU A 292 -6.80 1.14 1.90
CA LEU A 292 -8.00 0.42 2.34
C LEU A 292 -7.69 -0.98 2.88
N ALA A 293 -6.81 -1.72 2.21
CA ALA A 293 -6.36 -3.03 2.70
C ALA A 293 -5.63 -2.90 4.05
N GLN A 294 -4.78 -1.89 4.24
CA GLN A 294 -4.13 -1.62 5.52
C GLN A 294 -5.13 -1.24 6.62
N LEU A 295 -6.15 -0.44 6.31
CA LEU A 295 -7.24 -0.14 7.25
C LEU A 295 -7.97 -1.42 7.69
N ARG A 296 -8.20 -2.37 6.78
CA ARG A 296 -8.81 -3.65 7.13
C ARG A 296 -7.90 -4.48 8.05
N ILE A 297 -6.58 -4.50 7.80
CA ILE A 297 -5.62 -5.15 8.71
C ILE A 297 -5.70 -4.52 10.11
N THR A 298 -5.69 -3.19 10.20
CA THR A 298 -5.70 -2.49 11.49
C THR A 298 -7.04 -2.64 12.21
N ALA A 299 -8.16 -2.64 11.48
CA ALA A 299 -9.47 -2.96 12.03
C ALA A 299 -9.51 -4.38 12.62
N ALA A 300 -8.95 -5.37 11.90
CA ALA A 300 -8.82 -6.73 12.38
C ALA A 300 -7.90 -6.84 13.61
N ALA A 301 -6.87 -6.01 13.66
CA ALA A 301 -5.96 -5.93 14.80
C ALA A 301 -6.56 -5.15 15.99
N GLY A 302 -7.64 -4.42 15.82
CA GLY A 302 -8.27 -3.60 16.87
C GLY A 302 -7.45 -2.40 17.29
N ILE A 303 -6.58 -1.88 16.42
CA ILE A 303 -5.77 -0.68 16.61
C ILE A 303 -5.84 0.14 15.32
N ASP A 304 -6.03 1.44 15.40
CA ASP A 304 -6.26 2.27 14.21
C ASP A 304 -4.98 2.50 13.36
N LEU A 305 -5.17 2.77 12.06
CA LEU A 305 -4.10 2.94 11.06
C LEU A 305 -3.02 3.98 11.44
N PRO A 306 -3.32 5.11 12.09
CA PRO A 306 -2.29 6.04 12.55
C PRO A 306 -1.19 5.42 13.42
N HIS A 307 -1.45 4.30 14.07
CA HIS A 307 -0.46 3.57 14.88
C HIS A 307 0.43 2.63 14.05
N ALA A 308 0.07 2.35 12.81
CA ALA A 308 0.80 1.40 11.98
C ALA A 308 2.07 2.00 11.37
N GLU A 309 3.15 1.22 11.36
CA GLU A 309 4.35 1.49 10.57
C GLU A 309 4.02 1.39 9.06
N GLN A 310 4.99 1.60 8.19
CA GLN A 310 4.82 1.36 6.76
C GLN A 310 4.60 -0.14 6.52
N LEU A 311 3.61 -0.48 5.70
CA LEU A 311 3.42 -1.87 5.32
C LEU A 311 4.61 -2.32 4.49
N THR A 312 5.16 -3.48 4.83
CA THR A 312 6.29 -4.09 4.12
C THR A 312 5.85 -5.40 3.48
N VAL A 313 6.10 -5.54 2.18
CA VAL A 313 5.96 -6.82 1.47
C VAL A 313 7.31 -7.51 1.45
N LEU A 314 7.31 -8.78 1.82
CA LEU A 314 8.47 -9.66 1.89
C LEU A 314 8.33 -10.75 0.82
N HIS A 315 9.43 -11.03 0.13
CA HIS A 315 9.53 -12.11 -0.83
C HIS A 315 10.64 -13.08 -0.40
N TYR A 316 10.32 -14.37 -0.36
CA TYR A 316 11.23 -15.46 -0.03
C TYR A 316 11.30 -16.45 -1.18
N ALA A 317 12.50 -16.63 -1.72
CA ALA A 317 12.83 -17.67 -2.68
C ALA A 317 13.10 -19.02 -1.96
N PRO A 318 13.19 -20.16 -2.69
CA PRO A 318 13.55 -21.44 -2.11
C PRO A 318 14.83 -21.37 -1.26
N GLY A 319 14.80 -21.99 -0.08
CA GLY A 319 15.86 -21.97 0.92
C GLY A 319 15.87 -20.73 1.83
N GLN A 320 15.14 -19.68 1.51
CA GLN A 320 15.07 -18.47 2.34
C GLN A 320 14.09 -18.66 3.51
N GLN A 321 14.38 -17.94 4.61
CA GLN A 321 13.66 -18.05 5.87
C GLN A 321 13.80 -16.77 6.70
N TYR A 322 13.00 -16.69 7.76
CA TYR A 322 13.23 -15.76 8.85
C TYR A 322 13.38 -16.56 10.14
N ARG A 323 14.61 -16.59 10.69
CA ARG A 323 14.96 -17.37 11.91
C ARG A 323 14.17 -16.88 13.12
N PRO A 324 14.11 -17.66 14.22
CA PRO A 324 13.37 -17.26 15.43
C PRO A 324 13.74 -15.87 15.91
N HIS A 325 12.75 -15.00 16.04
CA HIS A 325 12.88 -13.59 16.41
C HIS A 325 11.62 -13.09 17.13
N ARG A 326 11.69 -11.86 17.60
CA ARG A 326 10.56 -11.12 18.16
C ARG A 326 10.46 -9.79 17.46
N ASP A 327 9.24 -9.28 17.33
CA ASP A 327 8.99 -8.04 16.59
C ASP A 327 9.03 -6.78 17.47
N TYR A 328 8.95 -6.92 18.79
CA TYR A 328 9.13 -5.74 19.64
C TYR A 328 10.53 -5.17 19.51
N LEU A 329 10.63 -3.84 19.57
CA LEU A 329 11.86 -3.12 19.34
C LEU A 329 12.76 -3.17 20.59
N PRO A 330 14.05 -3.45 20.42
CA PRO A 330 15.01 -3.31 21.51
C PRO A 330 15.17 -1.84 21.93
N PRO A 331 15.61 -1.57 23.18
CA PRO A 331 15.68 -0.22 23.72
C PRO A 331 16.49 0.78 22.89
N GLY A 332 17.51 0.31 22.16
CA GLY A 332 18.32 1.14 21.26
C GLY A 332 17.48 1.69 20.08
N THR A 333 16.84 0.78 19.34
CA THR A 333 15.97 1.13 18.22
C THR A 333 14.78 1.98 18.66
N LEU A 334 14.15 1.63 19.79
CA LEU A 334 13.01 2.36 20.33
C LEU A 334 13.31 3.84 20.63
N ARG A 335 14.55 4.15 21.04
CA ARG A 335 14.95 5.55 21.28
C ARG A 335 15.20 6.34 20.00
N MET A 336 15.56 5.66 18.91
CA MET A 336 15.95 6.30 17.66
C MET A 336 14.79 6.45 16.66
N ASP A 337 13.83 5.50 16.68
CA ASP A 337 12.73 5.46 15.72
C ASP A 337 11.40 5.86 16.38
N ARG A 338 11.04 7.15 16.26
CA ARG A 338 9.77 7.74 16.74
C ARG A 338 9.41 7.30 18.17
N PRO A 339 10.24 7.65 19.18
CA PRO A 339 10.08 7.14 20.55
C PRO A 339 8.70 7.47 21.18
N HIS A 340 8.03 8.52 20.69
CA HIS A 340 6.68 8.89 21.11
C HIS A 340 5.61 7.87 20.66
N ALA A 341 5.87 7.08 19.62
CA ALA A 341 4.97 6.04 19.16
C ALA A 341 5.02 4.77 20.04
N GLY A 342 5.99 4.67 20.95
CA GLY A 342 6.16 3.50 21.80
C GLY A 342 6.64 2.27 21.03
N ASN A 343 6.52 1.10 21.64
CA ASN A 343 6.96 -0.16 21.07
C ASN A 343 5.90 -0.75 20.10
N ARG A 344 6.28 -1.76 19.33
CA ARG A 344 5.38 -2.56 18.48
C ARG A 344 4.47 -3.39 19.38
N ALA A 345 3.23 -2.96 19.53
CA ALA A 345 2.24 -3.65 20.35
C ALA A 345 1.74 -4.93 19.69
N ARG A 346 1.59 -4.88 18.37
CA ARG A 346 0.97 -5.97 17.59
C ARG A 346 1.61 -6.07 16.22
N THR A 347 1.66 -7.30 15.70
CA THR A 347 2.04 -7.58 14.32
C THR A 347 0.88 -8.24 13.60
N ALA A 348 0.64 -7.84 12.37
CA ALA A 348 -0.24 -8.53 11.43
C ALA A 348 0.58 -8.92 10.21
N ILE A 349 0.52 -10.19 9.83
CA ILE A 349 1.08 -10.72 8.59
C ILE A 349 -0.06 -11.26 7.73
N VAL A 350 0.04 -11.06 6.40
CA VAL A 350 -0.94 -11.60 5.44
C VAL A 350 -0.17 -12.35 4.36
N TYR A 351 -0.47 -13.62 4.17
CA TYR A 351 0.09 -14.40 3.08
C TYR A 351 -0.54 -13.97 1.75
N LEU A 352 0.31 -13.68 0.75
CA LEU A 352 -0.15 -13.13 -0.53
C LEU A 352 -0.23 -14.15 -1.65
N ASN A 353 0.35 -15.35 -1.47
CA ASN A 353 0.27 -16.43 -2.45
C ASN A 353 0.21 -17.79 -1.76
N ALA A 354 -0.08 -18.83 -2.53
CA ALA A 354 0.13 -20.21 -2.12
C ALA A 354 1.63 -20.55 -2.18
N VAL A 355 2.11 -21.33 -1.20
CA VAL A 355 3.49 -21.83 -1.18
C VAL A 355 3.45 -23.33 -1.41
N GLU A 356 4.24 -23.85 -2.35
CA GLU A 356 4.20 -25.28 -2.71
C GLU A 356 4.66 -26.19 -1.56
N ALA A 357 5.69 -25.78 -0.81
CA ALA A 357 6.17 -26.49 0.37
C ALA A 357 6.98 -25.57 1.29
N GLY A 358 6.81 -25.75 2.60
CA GLY A 358 7.47 -24.94 3.63
C GLY A 358 6.82 -23.57 3.82
N GLY A 359 7.58 -22.58 4.32
CA GLY A 359 7.15 -21.18 4.45
C GLY A 359 6.14 -20.89 5.56
N ALA A 360 5.82 -21.82 6.44
CA ALA A 360 4.89 -21.63 7.55
C ALA A 360 5.40 -20.59 8.56
N THR A 361 4.49 -20.02 9.34
CA THR A 361 4.83 -19.23 10.53
C THR A 361 4.62 -20.08 11.78
N GLU A 362 5.68 -20.22 12.57
CA GLU A 362 5.64 -21.01 13.81
C GLU A 362 5.85 -20.12 15.03
N PHE A 363 5.13 -20.47 16.10
CA PHE A 363 5.27 -19.89 17.44
C PHE A 363 5.69 -21.04 18.38
N PRO A 364 7.01 -21.20 18.64
CA PRO A 364 7.51 -22.36 19.39
C PRO A 364 6.97 -22.49 20.82
N VAL A 365 6.72 -21.37 21.51
CA VAL A 365 6.27 -21.39 22.89
C VAL A 365 4.86 -21.96 23.03
N PRO A 366 3.83 -21.45 22.33
CA PRO A 366 2.51 -22.06 22.34
C PRO A 366 2.42 -23.33 21.46
N GLY A 367 3.49 -23.71 20.74
CA GLY A 367 3.49 -24.88 19.86
C GLY A 367 2.58 -24.74 18.64
N LEU A 368 2.42 -23.54 18.11
CA LEU A 368 1.53 -23.27 16.97
C LEU A 368 2.32 -23.23 15.66
N ARG A 369 1.67 -23.71 14.61
CA ARG A 369 2.12 -23.63 13.23
C ARG A 369 0.97 -23.16 12.35
N VAL A 370 1.19 -22.11 11.56
CA VAL A 370 0.22 -21.58 10.60
C VAL A 370 0.78 -21.70 9.18
N GLU A 371 0.08 -22.48 8.35
CA GLU A 371 0.44 -22.68 6.96
C GLU A 371 0.09 -21.45 6.10
N PRO A 372 0.92 -21.12 5.10
CA PRO A 372 0.66 -20.04 4.18
C PRO A 372 -0.51 -20.39 3.26
N PHE A 373 -1.53 -19.53 3.30
CA PHE A 373 -2.69 -19.62 2.43
C PHE A 373 -3.01 -18.21 1.91
N PRO A 374 -3.25 -18.00 0.61
CA PRO A 374 -3.48 -16.67 0.05
C PRO A 374 -4.63 -15.94 0.77
N GLY A 375 -4.41 -14.69 1.14
CA GLY A 375 -5.38 -13.87 1.85
C GLY A 375 -5.56 -14.19 3.33
N ARG A 376 -4.90 -15.22 3.87
CA ARG A 376 -4.91 -15.52 5.32
C ARG A 376 -4.04 -14.54 6.07
N ALA A 377 -4.57 -13.97 7.16
CA ALA A 377 -3.80 -13.16 8.10
C ALA A 377 -3.50 -13.93 9.39
N VAL A 378 -2.35 -13.62 10.00
CA VAL A 378 -2.01 -13.98 11.37
C VAL A 378 -1.77 -12.68 12.13
N ILE A 379 -2.47 -12.50 13.23
CA ILE A 379 -2.33 -11.32 14.10
C ILE A 379 -1.89 -11.78 15.48
N PHE A 380 -0.82 -11.19 16.01
CA PHE A 380 -0.29 -11.56 17.32
C PHE A 380 0.21 -10.35 18.10
N ASP A 381 0.12 -10.45 19.42
CA ASP A 381 0.61 -9.45 20.36
C ASP A 381 2.11 -9.64 20.61
N ASN A 382 2.84 -8.52 20.67
CA ASN A 382 4.27 -8.46 20.98
C ASN A 382 4.54 -8.02 22.42
N LEU A 383 3.51 -7.48 23.09
CA LEU A 383 3.60 -6.92 24.43
C LEU A 383 2.54 -7.57 25.34
N LEU A 384 2.86 -7.66 26.61
CA LEU A 384 1.94 -8.03 27.67
C LEU A 384 0.94 -6.90 27.94
N ALA A 385 -0.08 -7.18 28.75
CA ALA A 385 -1.13 -6.21 29.09
C ALA A 385 -0.61 -4.97 29.83
N ASP A 386 0.52 -5.08 30.54
CA ASP A 386 1.18 -3.96 31.21
C ASP A 386 2.08 -3.14 30.28
N GLY A 387 2.17 -3.51 28.99
CA GLY A 387 2.99 -2.85 27.98
C GLY A 387 4.46 -3.30 27.95
N SER A 388 4.87 -4.23 28.80
CA SER A 388 6.20 -4.84 28.73
C SER A 388 6.32 -5.83 27.58
N ALA A 389 7.56 -6.10 27.14
CA ALA A 389 7.84 -7.01 26.04
C ALA A 389 7.44 -8.46 26.40
N ASP A 390 6.68 -9.11 25.54
CA ASP A 390 6.29 -10.50 25.70
C ASP A 390 7.37 -11.43 25.10
N ALA A 391 8.13 -12.10 25.98
CA ALA A 391 9.18 -13.03 25.55
C ALA A 391 8.61 -14.25 24.79
N ASP A 392 7.36 -14.62 25.06
CA ASP A 392 6.69 -15.77 24.47
C ASP A 392 6.15 -15.47 23.04
N SER A 393 6.20 -14.20 22.60
CA SER A 393 5.92 -13.81 21.21
C SER A 393 7.00 -14.25 20.19
N LEU A 394 7.95 -15.06 20.61
CA LEU A 394 8.97 -15.66 19.73
C LEU A 394 8.30 -16.40 18.58
N HIS A 395 8.68 -16.07 17.35
CA HIS A 395 8.15 -16.73 16.16
C HIS A 395 9.21 -16.85 15.06
N THR A 396 8.92 -17.65 14.05
CA THR A 396 9.83 -17.90 12.91
C THR A 396 9.04 -18.09 11.63
N GLY A 397 9.59 -17.62 10.51
CA GLY A 397 9.18 -18.05 9.18
C GLY A 397 10.03 -19.22 8.75
N THR A 398 9.44 -20.43 8.67
CA THR A 398 10.18 -21.63 8.26
C THR A 398 10.73 -21.48 6.84
N PRO A 399 11.78 -22.23 6.46
CA PRO A 399 12.32 -22.19 5.11
C PRO A 399 11.24 -22.47 4.06
N VAL A 400 11.30 -21.73 2.95
CA VAL A 400 10.57 -22.08 1.73
C VAL A 400 11.30 -23.26 1.10
N GLU A 401 10.66 -24.41 0.99
CA GLU A 401 11.26 -25.62 0.44
C GLU A 401 11.09 -25.69 -1.08
N ARG A 402 9.91 -25.30 -1.58
CA ARG A 402 9.58 -25.21 -3.01
C ARG A 402 8.62 -24.06 -3.29
N GLY A 403 8.71 -23.53 -4.50
CA GLY A 403 7.97 -22.36 -4.91
C GLY A 403 8.54 -21.09 -4.30
N GLU A 404 7.72 -20.08 -4.12
CA GLU A 404 8.07 -18.82 -3.51
C GLU A 404 7.02 -18.39 -2.48
N LYS A 405 7.40 -17.52 -1.54
CA LYS A 405 6.48 -16.98 -0.55
C LYS A 405 6.46 -15.48 -0.61
N TRP A 406 5.27 -14.92 -0.76
CA TRP A 406 5.00 -13.49 -0.62
C TRP A 406 4.18 -13.24 0.63
N LEU A 407 4.59 -12.23 1.41
CA LEU A 407 4.02 -11.91 2.72
C LEU A 407 3.92 -10.40 2.89
N ALA A 408 2.77 -9.87 3.24
CA ALA A 408 2.62 -8.50 3.72
C ALA A 408 2.72 -8.48 5.24
N THR A 409 3.52 -7.56 5.78
CA THR A 409 3.68 -7.36 7.23
C THR A 409 3.34 -5.93 7.60
N LEU A 410 2.54 -5.77 8.66
CA LEU A 410 2.20 -4.48 9.24
C LEU A 410 2.48 -4.51 10.74
N TRP A 411 3.47 -3.76 11.17
CA TRP A 411 3.75 -3.54 12.60
C TRP A 411 2.93 -2.39 13.13
N ILE A 412 2.30 -2.56 14.29
CA ILE A 412 1.39 -1.59 14.89
C ILE A 412 1.95 -1.19 16.26
N ARG A 413 2.20 0.11 16.43
CA ARG A 413 2.79 0.71 17.62
C ARG A 413 1.75 0.93 18.73
N GLN A 414 2.23 1.15 19.95
CA GLN A 414 1.40 1.55 21.10
C GLN A 414 0.76 2.93 20.88
N GLY A 415 1.50 3.86 20.32
CA GLY A 415 1.09 5.22 20.05
C GLY A 415 1.10 5.56 18.56
N ARG A 416 0.73 6.78 18.23
CA ARG A 416 0.66 7.26 16.85
C ARG A 416 2.04 7.27 16.19
N TYR A 417 2.13 6.63 15.03
CA TYR A 417 3.32 6.54 14.20
C TYR A 417 3.20 7.41 12.93
N ARG A 418 2.03 7.43 12.28
CA ARG A 418 1.80 8.14 11.01
C ARG A 418 1.37 9.58 11.24
N ASP A 419 1.76 10.47 10.33
CA ASP A 419 1.41 11.89 10.34
C ASP A 419 0.09 12.16 9.62
N PHE A 420 -0.35 11.26 8.70
CA PHE A 420 -1.59 11.35 7.93
C PHE A 420 -2.06 10.00 7.41
#